data_10ca7eaf4d201970a5a5abbf231259d7
#
_entry.id   10ca7eaf4d201970a5a5abbf231259d7
#
_cell.length_a   1.000
_cell.length_b   1.000
_cell.length_c   1.000
_cell.angle_alpha   90.00
_cell.angle_beta   90.00
_cell.angle_gamma   90.00
#
_symmetry.space_group_name_H-M   'P 1'
#
loop_
_entity.id
_entity.type
_entity.pdbx_description
1 polymer ?
#
loop_
_entity_poly.entity_id
_entity_poly.type
_entity_poly.pdbx_seq_one_letter_code
_entity_poly.pdbx_strand_id
1 'polypeptide(L)' 'MEAIDERIAELEERVNHSSLSLNEEKRILEDIKKLKQSRATVGQYSDKLA' A
#
# COMPACT_ATOMS: atom_id res chain seq x y z
N MET A 1 10.22 -13.82 0.75
CA MET A 1 9.06 -13.34 1.47
C MET A 1 8.80 -11.89 1.23
N GLU A 2 7.58 -11.57 0.92
CA GLU A 2 7.23 -10.20 0.61
C GLU A 2 6.80 -9.46 1.85
N ALA A 3 7.45 -8.35 2.08
CA ALA A 3 7.12 -7.51 3.23
C ALA A 3 6.23 -6.37 2.76
N ILE A 4 4.98 -6.68 2.52
CA ILE A 4 4.02 -5.66 2.05
C ILE A 4 3.93 -4.53 3.06
N ASP A 5 3.97 -4.87 4.32
CA ASP A 5 3.90 -3.85 5.37
C ASP A 5 5.07 -2.89 5.28
N GLU A 6 6.25 -3.43 5.06
CA GLU A 6 7.43 -2.60 4.93
C GLU A 6 7.33 -1.69 3.72
N ARG A 7 6.80 -2.23 2.63
CA ARG A 7 6.66 -1.43 1.43
C ARG A 7 5.69 -0.28 1.65
N ILE A 8 4.56 -0.58 2.30
CA ILE A 8 3.58 0.45 2.58
C ILE A 8 4.17 1.53 3.46
N ALA A 9 4.89 1.13 4.49
CA ALA A 9 5.51 2.09 5.39
C ALA A 9 6.52 2.96 4.65
N GLU A 10 7.26 2.36 3.75
CA GLU A 10 8.23 3.11 2.96
C GLU A 10 7.56 4.16 2.10
N LEU A 11 6.50 3.76 1.45
CA LEU A 11 5.77 4.69 0.59
C LEU A 11 5.11 5.80 1.40
N GLU A 12 4.55 5.43 2.52
CA GLU A 12 3.92 6.41 3.39
C GLU A 12 4.94 7.43 3.91
N GLU A 13 6.12 6.94 4.24
CA GLU A 13 7.17 7.82 4.70
C GLU A 13 7.56 8.80 3.62
N ARG A 14 7.63 8.32 2.40
CA ARG A 14 7.99 9.18 1.28
C ARG A 14 6.98 10.32 1.13
N VAL A 15 5.72 10.00 1.23
CA VAL A 15 4.68 11.00 1.10
C VAL A 15 4.76 12.02 2.21
N ASN A 16 5.09 11.56 3.42
CA ASN A 16 5.14 12.45 4.57
C ASN A 16 6.37 13.33 4.59
N HIS A 17 7.47 12.82 4.09
CA HIS A 17 8.75 13.54 4.22
C HIS A 17 9.14 14.31 2.97
N SER A 18 8.57 14.01 1.84
CA SER A 18 8.95 14.63 0.60
C SER A 18 7.88 15.61 0.14
N SER A 19 8.36 16.71 -0.44
CA SER A 19 7.46 17.68 -1.05
C SER A 19 7.12 17.21 -2.46
N LEU A 20 6.10 16.40 -2.55
CA LEU A 20 5.73 15.82 -3.83
C LEU A 20 4.66 16.64 -4.53
N SER A 21 4.68 16.55 -5.86
CA SER A 21 3.63 17.15 -6.65
C SER A 21 2.34 16.39 -6.44
N LEU A 22 1.23 17.05 -6.77
CA LEU A 22 -0.07 16.40 -6.65
C LEU A 22 -0.11 15.10 -7.42
N ASN A 23 0.49 15.08 -8.60
CA ASN A 23 0.50 13.88 -9.42
C ASN A 23 1.32 12.77 -8.78
N GLU A 24 2.47 13.12 -8.25
CA GLU A 24 3.34 12.13 -7.61
C GLU A 24 2.71 11.60 -6.34
N GLU A 25 2.12 12.49 -5.57
CA GLU A 25 1.47 12.07 -4.35
C GLU A 25 0.34 11.09 -4.67
N LYS A 26 -0.43 11.40 -5.67
CA LYS A 26 -1.52 10.53 -6.07
C LYS A 26 -1.02 9.15 -6.45
N ARG A 27 0.08 9.11 -7.17
CA ARG A 27 0.65 7.84 -7.60
C ARG A 27 1.06 6.97 -6.42
N ILE A 28 1.73 7.59 -5.47
CA ILE A 28 2.19 6.85 -4.31
C ILE A 28 1.01 6.35 -3.50
N LEU A 29 0.01 7.19 -3.35
CA LEU A 29 -1.18 6.79 -2.62
C LEU A 29 -1.89 5.63 -3.30
N GLU A 30 -1.89 5.63 -4.63
CA GLU A 30 -2.49 4.54 -5.37
C GLU A 30 -1.71 3.24 -5.15
N ASP A 31 -0.40 3.34 -5.14
CA ASP A 31 0.43 2.18 -4.87
C ASP A 31 0.14 1.61 -3.50
N ILE A 32 0.05 2.49 -2.51
CA ILE A 32 -0.26 2.05 -1.16
C ILE A 32 -1.61 1.37 -1.13
N LYS A 33 -2.56 1.94 -1.82
CA LYS A 33 -3.90 1.37 -1.85
C LYS A 33 -3.87 -0.03 -2.44
N LYS A 34 -3.13 -0.19 -3.52
CA LYS A 34 -3.04 -1.51 -4.16
C LYS A 34 -2.40 -2.52 -3.24
N LEU A 35 -1.35 -2.12 -2.57
CA LEU A 35 -0.69 -3.02 -1.64
C LEU A 35 -1.61 -3.42 -0.50
N LYS A 36 -2.34 -2.46 0.02
CA LYS A 36 -3.27 -2.75 1.11
C LYS A 36 -4.38 -3.67 0.63
N GLN A 37 -4.84 -3.46 -0.58
CA GLN A 37 -5.89 -4.32 -1.13
C GLN A 37 -5.39 -5.74 -1.32
N SER A 38 -4.19 -5.87 -1.81
CA SER A 38 -3.62 -7.19 -2.01
C SER A 38 -3.51 -7.92 -0.68
N ARG A 39 -3.09 -7.20 0.34
CA ARG A 39 -2.97 -7.81 1.65
C ARG A 39 -4.33 -8.21 2.20
N ALA A 40 -5.31 -7.35 2.04
CA ALA A 40 -6.65 -7.64 2.53
C ALA A 40 -7.27 -8.79 1.77
N THR A 41 -6.99 -8.87 0.48
CA THR A 41 -7.55 -9.93 -0.35
C THR A 41 -7.08 -11.29 0.13
N VAL A 42 -5.81 -11.39 0.49
CA VAL A 42 -5.27 -12.65 0.97
C VAL A 42 -6.00 -13.11 2.21
N GLY A 43 -6.20 -12.17 3.14
CA GLY A 43 -6.92 -12.51 4.36
C GLY A 43 -8.38 -12.84 4.10
N GLN A 44 -9.00 -12.04 3.25
CA GLN A 44 -10.40 -12.24 2.94
C GLN A 44 -10.65 -13.55 2.21
N TYR A 45 -9.70 -13.91 1.39
CA TYR A 45 -9.84 -15.15 0.63
C TYR A 45 -10.01 -16.34 1.56
N SER A 46 -9.20 -16.37 2.58
CA SER A 46 -9.27 -17.46 3.55
C SER A 46 -10.63 -17.47 4.24
N ASP A 47 -11.12 -16.31 4.57
CA ASP A 47 -12.38 -16.18 5.27
C ASP A 47 -13.55 -16.61 4.41
N LYS A 48 -13.50 -16.26 3.16
CA LYS A 48 -14.62 -16.54 2.26
C LYS A 48 -14.77 -18.01 1.97
N LEU A 49 -13.67 -18.72 2.02
CA LEU A 49 -13.71 -20.15 1.75
C LEU A 49 -14.37 -20.92 2.89
N ALA A 50 -14.39 -20.35 4.04
CA ALA A 50 -15.01 -21.03 5.21
C ALA A 50 -16.54 -20.93 5.20
#